data_7a72ef6eaf9fd2e5a0e28d0003a858b7
#
_entry.id   7a72ef6eaf9fd2e5a0e28d0003a858b7
#
_cell.length_a   1.000
_cell.length_b   1.000
_cell.length_c   1.000
_cell.angle_alpha   90.00
_cell.angle_beta   90.00
_cell.angle_gamma   90.00
#
_symmetry.space_group_name_H-M   'P 1'
#
loop_
_entity.id
_entity.type
_entity.pdbx_description
1 polymer ?
#
loop_
_entity_poly.entity_id
_entity_poly.type
_entity_poly.pdbx_seq_one_letter_code
_entity_poly.pdbx_strand_id
1 'polypeptide(L)'
;KKQIERIIGQWINGKQDGYCFGFEGPPGTGKTTLAKKGLSDCLKDEYGMSRPFAMIQMGGDANGSSLHGHNYTYVGSTWGSIVQILIDKKCMNPIIFIDEIDKISKTEHGKEIIGILTHLLDPSQNDCFQDKYFSGIDLDLSKALFILSYNDADLIDKILLDRIHRVKFKSLSLEEKIVISNRHILPEVYDKMGLNKMIHFSNDVLKFIIDEYTLEPGVRKLKEILFEIV
;
A
#
# COMPACT_ATOMS: atom_id res chain seq x y z
N LYS A 1 14.92 -1.97 5.71
CA LYS A 1 14.90 -3.42 5.97
C LYS A 1 14.84 -3.70 7.47
N LYS A 2 15.89 -3.37 8.26
CA LYS A 2 15.95 -3.65 9.71
C LYS A 2 14.75 -3.12 10.53
N GLN A 3 14.20 -1.95 10.19
CA GLN A 3 13.01 -1.40 10.87
C GLN A 3 11.77 -2.27 10.63
N ILE A 4 11.54 -2.67 9.38
CA ILE A 4 10.43 -3.54 9.01
C ILE A 4 10.58 -4.90 9.70
N GLU A 5 11.77 -5.50 9.66
CA GLU A 5 12.06 -6.79 10.32
C GLU A 5 11.81 -6.73 11.84
N ARG A 6 12.21 -5.64 12.48
CA ARG A 6 11.97 -5.43 13.92
C ARG A 6 10.47 -5.35 14.25
N ILE A 7 9.71 -4.66 13.43
CA ILE A 7 8.28 -4.46 13.65
C ILE A 7 7.50 -5.74 13.35
N ILE A 8 7.87 -6.46 12.29
CA ILE A 8 7.32 -7.79 12.01
C ILE A 8 7.59 -8.73 13.18
N GLY A 9 8.79 -8.71 13.75
CA GLY A 9 9.13 -9.51 14.93
C GLY A 9 8.29 -9.16 16.17
N GLN A 10 7.98 -7.89 16.39
CA GLN A 10 7.07 -7.46 17.45
C GLN A 10 5.63 -7.93 17.21
N TRP A 11 5.19 -7.90 15.96
CA TRP A 11 3.87 -8.35 15.54
C TRP A 11 3.65 -9.85 15.71
N ILE A 12 4.64 -10.66 15.32
CA ILE A 12 4.61 -12.12 15.50
C ILE A 12 4.52 -12.47 16.99
N ASN A 13 5.15 -11.68 17.85
CA ASN A 13 5.12 -11.88 19.30
C ASN A 13 3.84 -11.36 20.00
N GLY A 14 2.84 -10.88 19.25
CA GLY A 14 1.53 -10.47 19.78
C GLY A 14 1.55 -9.25 20.73
N LYS A 15 2.65 -8.50 20.78
CA LYS A 15 2.84 -7.34 21.69
C LYS A 15 2.58 -6.01 21.00
N GLN A 16 1.73 -5.98 19.98
CA GLN A 16 1.63 -4.80 19.17
C GLN A 16 0.21 -4.29 19.00
N ASP A 17 0.04 -3.03 19.34
CA ASP A 17 -1.14 -2.23 19.09
C ASP A 17 -0.83 -1.16 18.03
N GLY A 18 -1.60 -1.20 16.92
CA GLY A 18 -1.78 -0.08 16.03
C GLY A 18 -0.54 0.51 15.33
N TYR A 19 0.28 -0.27 14.62
CA TYR A 19 1.35 0.32 13.83
C TYR A 19 0.89 0.79 12.45
N CYS A 20 1.27 2.02 12.12
CA CYS A 20 1.12 2.58 10.79
C CYS A 20 2.48 2.85 10.14
N PHE A 21 2.66 2.39 8.90
CA PHE A 21 3.83 2.70 8.09
C PHE A 21 3.54 3.79 7.07
N GLY A 22 4.53 4.67 6.85
CA GLY A 22 4.56 5.57 5.72
C GLY A 22 5.64 5.14 4.72
N PHE A 23 5.26 4.62 3.58
CA PHE A 23 6.16 4.27 2.50
C PHE A 23 6.39 5.49 1.62
N GLU A 24 7.53 6.16 1.85
CA GLU A 24 7.94 7.39 1.18
C GLU A 24 8.92 7.09 0.06
N GLY A 25 8.70 7.65 -1.12
CA GLY A 25 9.67 7.59 -2.20
C GLY A 25 9.07 7.60 -3.59
N PRO A 26 9.92 7.64 -4.63
CA PRO A 26 9.47 7.82 -6.00
C PRO A 26 8.60 6.67 -6.50
N PRO A 27 7.80 6.89 -7.55
CA PRO A 27 6.95 5.87 -8.14
C PRO A 27 7.79 4.73 -8.75
N GLY A 28 7.20 3.54 -8.83
CA GLY A 28 7.84 2.38 -9.47
C GLY A 28 8.93 1.68 -8.65
N THR A 29 9.19 2.10 -7.39
CA THR A 29 10.23 1.53 -6.53
C THR A 29 9.77 0.30 -5.73
N GLY A 30 8.55 -0.19 -5.97
CA GLY A 30 8.05 -1.44 -5.39
C GLY A 30 7.32 -1.29 -4.05
N LYS A 31 6.87 -0.08 -3.65
CA LYS A 31 6.11 0.16 -2.41
C LYS A 31 4.91 -0.78 -2.27
N THR A 32 4.02 -0.78 -3.24
CA THR A 32 2.82 -1.63 -3.25
C THR A 32 3.16 -3.13 -3.31
N THR A 33 4.20 -3.50 -4.07
CA THR A 33 4.65 -4.90 -4.18
C THR A 33 5.17 -5.42 -2.84
N LEU A 34 5.94 -4.60 -2.11
CA LEU A 34 6.43 -4.97 -0.78
C LEU A 34 5.26 -5.16 0.20
N ALA A 35 4.26 -4.28 0.18
CA ALA A 35 3.08 -4.42 1.03
C ALA A 35 2.26 -5.67 0.68
N LYS A 36 1.95 -5.85 -0.62
CA LYS A 36 1.03 -6.90 -1.11
C LYS A 36 1.65 -8.30 -1.08
N LYS A 37 2.92 -8.44 -1.47
CA LYS A 37 3.60 -9.75 -1.53
C LYS A 37 4.55 -9.94 -0.35
N GLY A 38 5.40 -8.94 -0.07
CA GLY A 38 6.41 -9.08 0.98
C GLY A 38 5.81 -9.20 2.38
N LEU A 39 5.03 -8.21 2.81
CA LEU A 39 4.46 -8.19 4.16
C LEU A 39 3.32 -9.19 4.33
N SER A 40 2.42 -9.32 3.35
CA SER A 40 1.32 -10.29 3.38
C SER A 40 1.85 -11.73 3.54
N ASP A 41 2.88 -12.11 2.78
CA ASP A 41 3.44 -13.45 2.81
C ASP A 41 4.32 -13.72 4.05
N CYS A 42 4.87 -12.66 4.68
CA CYS A 42 5.60 -12.78 5.95
C CYS A 42 4.67 -12.94 7.16
N LEU A 43 3.45 -12.42 7.07
CA LEU A 43 2.45 -12.41 8.14
C LEU A 43 1.40 -13.50 7.88
N LYS A 44 1.82 -14.75 7.90
CA LYS A 44 0.93 -15.90 7.76
C LYS A 44 0.21 -16.21 9.06
N ASP A 45 -1.02 -16.70 8.92
CA ASP A 45 -1.77 -17.24 10.04
C ASP A 45 -1.30 -18.65 10.43
N GLU A 46 -1.92 -19.23 11.45
CA GLU A 46 -1.63 -20.59 11.93
C GLU A 46 -1.91 -21.70 10.90
N TYR A 47 -2.70 -21.40 9.87
CA TYR A 47 -2.99 -22.30 8.74
C TYR A 47 -2.04 -22.08 7.55
N GLY A 48 -1.05 -21.19 7.68
CA GLY A 48 -0.11 -20.86 6.62
C GLY A 48 -0.67 -19.95 5.52
N MET A 49 -1.88 -19.38 5.71
CA MET A 49 -2.49 -18.45 4.78
C MET A 49 -1.88 -17.06 4.93
N SER A 50 -1.54 -16.44 3.80
CA SER A 50 -1.03 -15.07 3.78
C SER A 50 -2.07 -14.08 4.30
N ARG A 51 -1.63 -13.08 5.06
CA ARG A 51 -2.52 -12.06 5.62
C ARG A 51 -3.25 -11.32 4.52
N PRO A 52 -4.59 -11.16 4.61
CA PRO A 52 -5.37 -10.48 3.59
C PRO A 52 -4.90 -9.05 3.35
N PHE A 53 -4.78 -8.69 2.08
CA PHE A 53 -4.37 -7.35 1.62
C PHE A 53 -5.53 -6.66 0.94
N ALA A 54 -5.73 -5.37 1.26
CA ALA A 54 -6.65 -4.48 0.59
C ALA A 54 -5.96 -3.15 0.25
N MET A 55 -6.44 -2.48 -0.80
CA MET A 55 -5.88 -1.20 -1.25
C MET A 55 -7.00 -0.18 -1.38
N ILE A 56 -6.76 1.02 -0.84
CA ILE A 56 -7.57 2.21 -1.00
C ILE A 56 -6.71 3.24 -1.73
N GLN A 57 -7.26 3.86 -2.77
CA GLN A 57 -6.59 4.90 -3.53
C GLN A 57 -7.22 6.25 -3.21
N MET A 58 -6.41 7.21 -2.73
CA MET A 58 -6.88 8.54 -2.31
C MET A 58 -6.70 9.61 -3.40
N GLY A 59 -6.13 9.25 -4.55
CA GLY A 59 -6.01 10.15 -5.70
C GLY A 59 -7.37 10.44 -6.34
N GLY A 60 -7.60 11.69 -6.73
CA GLY A 60 -8.84 12.15 -7.37
C GLY A 60 -9.83 12.80 -6.41
N ASP A 61 -11.12 12.73 -6.71
CA ASP A 61 -12.20 13.37 -5.93
C ASP A 61 -12.66 12.55 -4.72
N ALA A 62 -11.74 11.88 -4.03
CA ALA A 62 -12.07 11.17 -2.80
C ALA A 62 -12.62 12.14 -1.75
N ASN A 63 -13.73 11.78 -1.11
CA ASN A 63 -14.32 12.50 0.00
C ASN A 63 -14.35 11.61 1.26
N GLY A 64 -14.57 12.23 2.43
CA GLY A 64 -14.57 11.50 3.69
C GLY A 64 -15.57 10.35 3.73
N SER A 65 -16.74 10.50 3.09
CA SER A 65 -17.77 9.47 3.01
C SER A 65 -17.32 8.20 2.27
N SER A 66 -16.30 8.28 1.42
CA SER A 66 -15.72 7.11 0.79
C SER A 66 -15.01 6.18 1.80
N LEU A 67 -14.48 6.74 2.89
CA LEU A 67 -13.78 5.98 3.92
C LEU A 67 -14.74 5.43 5.00
N HIS A 68 -15.63 6.27 5.51
CA HIS A 68 -16.47 5.93 6.67
C HIS A 68 -17.98 6.00 6.41
N GLY A 69 -18.39 5.96 5.14
CA GLY A 69 -19.79 5.85 4.75
C GLY A 69 -20.62 7.13 4.88
N HIS A 70 -21.90 6.99 4.62
CA HIS A 70 -22.91 8.03 4.74
C HIS A 70 -23.87 7.67 5.87
N ASN A 71 -24.50 8.66 6.49
CA ASN A 71 -25.57 8.41 7.45
C ASN A 71 -26.70 7.59 6.78
N TYR A 72 -27.14 6.53 7.44
CA TYR A 72 -28.16 5.60 6.93
C TYR A 72 -29.52 6.25 6.63
N THR A 73 -29.75 7.46 7.13
CA THR A 73 -31.00 8.23 6.89
C THR A 73 -31.11 8.81 5.48
N TYR A 74 -30.02 8.84 4.71
CA TYR A 74 -30.04 9.35 3.35
C TYR A 74 -30.40 8.27 2.34
N VAL A 75 -31.21 8.62 1.34
CA VAL A 75 -31.53 7.72 0.22
C VAL A 75 -30.24 7.43 -0.56
N GLY A 76 -29.94 6.15 -0.78
CA GLY A 76 -28.71 5.73 -1.47
C GLY A 76 -27.46 5.70 -0.58
N SER A 77 -27.63 5.82 0.75
CA SER A 77 -26.50 5.70 1.68
C SER A 77 -25.87 4.30 1.64
N THR A 78 -24.56 4.25 1.78
CA THR A 78 -23.77 3.04 1.83
C THR A 78 -22.69 3.18 2.92
N TRP A 79 -22.19 2.04 3.39
CA TRP A 79 -21.02 2.00 4.27
C TRP A 79 -19.75 2.40 3.55
N GLY A 80 -18.72 2.72 4.32
CA GLY A 80 -17.43 3.14 3.81
C GLY A 80 -16.54 1.98 3.35
N SER A 81 -15.45 2.33 2.65
CA SER A 81 -14.49 1.37 2.11
C SER A 81 -13.78 0.55 3.19
N ILE A 82 -13.61 1.09 4.40
CA ILE A 82 -13.02 0.34 5.54
C ILE A 82 -13.91 -0.86 5.88
N VAL A 83 -15.21 -0.63 6.07
CA VAL A 83 -16.18 -1.70 6.35
C VAL A 83 -16.27 -2.69 5.19
N GLN A 84 -16.30 -2.18 3.95
CA GLN A 84 -16.32 -3.05 2.77
C GLN A 84 -15.10 -3.99 2.74
N ILE A 85 -13.91 -3.48 3.07
CA ILE A 85 -12.70 -4.31 3.17
C ILE A 85 -12.84 -5.41 4.22
N LEU A 86 -13.37 -5.09 5.40
CA LEU A 86 -13.58 -6.09 6.46
C LEU A 86 -14.56 -7.20 6.02
N ILE A 87 -15.63 -6.82 5.34
CA ILE A 87 -16.62 -7.75 4.77
C ILE A 87 -15.97 -8.66 3.72
N ASP A 88 -15.25 -8.08 2.75
CA ASP A 88 -14.63 -8.81 1.64
C ASP A 88 -13.51 -9.73 2.10
N LYS A 89 -12.70 -9.28 3.06
CA LYS A 89 -11.55 -10.04 3.58
C LYS A 89 -11.92 -10.99 4.71
N LYS A 90 -13.10 -10.83 5.31
CA LYS A 90 -13.62 -11.67 6.41
C LYS A 90 -12.66 -11.78 7.60
N CYS A 91 -11.93 -10.71 7.87
CA CYS A 91 -10.97 -10.63 8.98
C CYS A 91 -10.87 -9.22 9.54
N MET A 92 -10.59 -9.09 10.84
CA MET A 92 -10.41 -7.81 11.54
C MET A 92 -8.96 -7.33 11.56
N ASN A 93 -8.05 -8.07 10.96
CA ASN A 93 -6.62 -7.79 10.95
C ASN A 93 -5.98 -7.74 9.54
N PRO A 94 -6.65 -7.18 8.52
CA PRO A 94 -6.08 -7.08 7.18
C PRO A 94 -4.90 -6.11 7.12
N ILE A 95 -4.12 -6.20 6.04
CA ILE A 95 -3.20 -5.13 5.63
C ILE A 95 -4.00 -4.17 4.76
N ILE A 96 -4.16 -2.93 5.21
CA ILE A 96 -4.85 -1.86 4.47
C ILE A 96 -3.79 -0.88 3.94
N PHE A 97 -3.59 -0.92 2.63
CA PHE A 97 -2.65 -0.05 1.93
C PHE A 97 -3.41 1.15 1.35
N ILE A 98 -3.08 2.34 1.82
CA ILE A 98 -3.70 3.59 1.39
C ILE A 98 -2.70 4.35 0.52
N ASP A 99 -2.97 4.42 -0.78
CA ASP A 99 -2.04 5.00 -1.76
C ASP A 99 -2.39 6.47 -2.06
N GLU A 100 -1.38 7.19 -2.53
CA GLU A 100 -1.50 8.57 -3.01
C GLU A 100 -1.98 9.57 -1.94
N ILE A 101 -1.53 9.42 -0.70
CA ILE A 101 -1.90 10.32 0.41
C ILE A 101 -1.45 11.77 0.15
N ASP A 102 -0.35 11.96 -0.56
CA ASP A 102 0.17 13.27 -0.98
C ASP A 102 -0.72 13.99 -2.01
N LYS A 103 -1.72 13.30 -2.58
CA LYS A 103 -2.70 13.87 -3.52
C LYS A 103 -4.03 14.27 -2.87
N ILE A 104 -4.19 14.10 -1.56
CA ILE A 104 -5.37 14.58 -0.85
C ILE A 104 -5.44 16.11 -1.00
N SER A 105 -6.60 16.60 -1.43
CA SER A 105 -6.82 18.04 -1.64
C SER A 105 -6.75 18.81 -0.31
N LYS A 106 -6.34 20.09 -0.37
CA LYS A 106 -6.35 20.99 0.80
C LYS A 106 -7.72 21.66 1.04
N THR A 107 -8.76 21.13 0.42
CA THR A 107 -10.16 21.59 0.59
C THR A 107 -10.76 21.06 1.89
N GLU A 108 -11.98 21.49 2.24
CA GLU A 108 -12.71 20.96 3.40
C GLU A 108 -12.91 19.45 3.31
N HIS A 109 -13.16 18.90 2.13
CA HIS A 109 -13.25 17.44 1.93
C HIS A 109 -11.92 16.74 2.23
N GLY A 110 -10.79 17.32 1.84
CA GLY A 110 -9.47 16.78 2.17
C GLY A 110 -9.18 16.83 3.67
N LYS A 111 -9.58 17.90 4.35
CA LYS A 111 -9.45 18.00 5.82
C LYS A 111 -10.31 16.96 6.54
N GLU A 112 -11.51 16.66 6.05
CA GLU A 112 -12.35 15.58 6.58
C GLU A 112 -11.63 14.22 6.46
N ILE A 113 -11.05 13.91 5.30
CA ILE A 113 -10.26 12.69 5.09
C ILE A 113 -9.09 12.61 6.07
N ILE A 114 -8.33 13.70 6.21
CA ILE A 114 -7.20 13.78 7.16
C ILE A 114 -7.68 13.54 8.60
N GLY A 115 -8.81 14.10 9.00
CA GLY A 115 -9.42 13.85 10.30
C GLY A 115 -9.74 12.39 10.52
N ILE A 116 -10.41 11.73 9.55
CA ILE A 116 -10.74 10.30 9.61
C ILE A 116 -9.48 9.45 9.72
N LEU A 117 -8.48 9.70 8.86
CA LEU A 117 -7.22 8.97 8.89
C LEU A 117 -6.47 9.18 10.21
N THR A 118 -6.51 10.39 10.77
CA THR A 118 -5.86 10.68 12.05
C THR A 118 -6.43 9.81 13.18
N HIS A 119 -7.75 9.65 13.26
CA HIS A 119 -8.40 8.77 14.24
C HIS A 119 -8.11 7.28 13.95
N LEU A 120 -8.18 6.89 12.68
CA LEU A 120 -7.95 5.52 12.25
C LEU A 120 -6.53 5.02 12.55
N LEU A 121 -5.54 5.92 12.47
CA LEU A 121 -4.13 5.60 12.66
C LEU A 121 -3.65 5.81 14.11
N ASP A 122 -4.48 6.36 14.97
CA ASP A 122 -4.14 6.58 16.37
C ASP A 122 -4.39 5.30 17.18
N PRO A 123 -3.34 4.69 17.76
CA PRO A 123 -3.50 3.46 18.57
C PRO A 123 -4.43 3.61 19.76
N SER A 124 -4.67 4.84 20.25
CA SER A 124 -5.56 5.11 21.38
C SER A 124 -7.05 5.21 20.99
N GLN A 125 -7.35 5.20 19.68
CA GLN A 125 -8.72 5.44 19.16
C GLN A 125 -9.15 4.43 18.10
N ASN A 126 -8.23 3.65 17.54
CA ASN A 126 -8.52 2.75 16.44
C ASN A 126 -9.24 1.45 16.86
N ASP A 127 -9.42 1.22 18.12
CA ASP A 127 -10.27 0.15 18.70
C ASP A 127 -11.77 0.49 18.70
N CYS A 128 -12.10 1.77 18.50
CA CYS A 128 -13.47 2.30 18.50
C CYS A 128 -13.82 3.02 17.18
N PHE A 129 -13.38 2.50 16.03
CA PHE A 129 -13.75 3.07 14.75
C PHE A 129 -15.25 2.90 14.46
N GLN A 130 -15.93 3.99 14.12
CA GLN A 130 -17.35 3.99 13.77
C GLN A 130 -17.53 4.39 12.30
N ASP A 131 -18.27 3.55 11.57
CA ASP A 131 -18.77 3.89 10.25
C ASP A 131 -20.10 4.66 10.40
N LYS A 132 -20.29 5.72 9.60
CA LYS A 132 -21.52 6.53 9.68
C LYS A 132 -22.79 5.77 9.33
N TYR A 133 -22.70 4.75 8.47
CA TYR A 133 -23.82 3.90 8.13
C TYR A 133 -24.21 2.98 9.30
N PHE A 134 -23.23 2.45 10.01
CA PHE A 134 -23.39 1.60 11.19
C PHE A 134 -23.22 2.38 12.49
N SER A 135 -23.85 3.54 12.58
CA SER A 135 -23.76 4.41 13.76
C SER A 135 -24.04 3.66 15.06
N GLY A 136 -23.14 3.80 16.04
CA GLY A 136 -23.22 3.16 17.35
C GLY A 136 -22.62 1.75 17.40
N ILE A 137 -21.98 1.28 16.34
CA ILE A 137 -21.23 0.02 16.35
C ILE A 137 -19.73 0.35 16.26
N ASP A 138 -19.01 -0.01 17.33
CA ASP A 138 -17.55 0.15 17.36
C ASP A 138 -16.88 -1.03 16.68
N LEU A 139 -15.95 -0.74 15.78
CA LEU A 139 -15.12 -1.71 15.07
C LEU A 139 -13.68 -1.61 15.58
N ASP A 140 -13.16 -2.69 16.14
CA ASP A 140 -11.79 -2.78 16.61
C ASP A 140 -10.84 -3.00 15.44
N LEU A 141 -10.13 -1.94 15.04
CA LEU A 141 -9.10 -1.95 13.98
C LEU A 141 -7.67 -1.94 14.54
N SER A 142 -7.50 -2.11 15.85
CA SER A 142 -6.18 -2.09 16.52
C SER A 142 -5.21 -3.13 15.95
N LYS A 143 -5.73 -4.24 15.43
CA LYS A 143 -4.95 -5.33 14.82
C LYS A 143 -4.79 -5.22 13.31
N ALA A 144 -5.39 -4.25 12.65
CA ALA A 144 -5.17 -3.98 11.24
C ALA A 144 -3.81 -3.31 11.03
N LEU A 145 -3.13 -3.65 9.93
CA LEU A 145 -1.87 -2.98 9.54
C LEU A 145 -2.17 -1.90 8.51
N PHE A 146 -1.99 -0.66 8.89
CA PHE A 146 -2.12 0.46 7.97
C PHE A 146 -0.77 0.82 7.34
N ILE A 147 -0.78 0.97 6.01
CA ILE A 147 0.40 1.39 5.25
C ILE A 147 -0.02 2.54 4.35
N LEU A 148 0.48 3.73 4.63
CA LEU A 148 0.30 4.91 3.78
C LEU A 148 1.40 4.97 2.74
N SER A 149 1.07 5.23 1.48
CA SER A 149 2.03 5.40 0.41
C SER A 149 1.97 6.80 -0.17
N TYR A 150 3.12 7.42 -0.35
CA TYR A 150 3.26 8.78 -0.89
C TYR A 150 4.63 8.96 -1.54
N ASN A 151 4.72 9.97 -2.39
CA ASN A 151 5.97 10.31 -3.04
C ASN A 151 6.68 11.45 -2.33
N ASP A 152 5.93 12.45 -1.87
CA ASP A 152 6.44 13.66 -1.24
C ASP A 152 5.82 13.86 0.15
N ALA A 153 6.68 13.85 1.18
CA ALA A 153 6.28 14.04 2.57
C ALA A 153 5.85 15.48 2.88
N ASP A 154 6.36 16.45 2.13
CA ASP A 154 6.07 17.88 2.38
C ASP A 154 4.62 18.25 1.98
N LEU A 155 3.97 17.40 1.19
CA LEU A 155 2.58 17.56 0.79
C LEU A 155 1.59 16.95 1.80
N ILE A 156 2.08 16.15 2.75
CA ILE A 156 1.24 15.48 3.75
C ILE A 156 1.04 16.35 4.98
N ASP A 157 -0.14 16.24 5.58
CA ASP A 157 -0.43 16.91 6.85
C ASP A 157 0.51 16.43 7.95
N LYS A 158 1.04 17.37 8.73
CA LYS A 158 2.01 17.08 9.80
C LYS A 158 1.45 16.17 10.89
N ILE A 159 0.16 16.27 11.18
CA ILE A 159 -0.50 15.43 12.19
C ILE A 159 -0.50 13.96 11.76
N LEU A 160 -0.69 13.69 10.46
CA LEU A 160 -0.56 12.32 9.94
C LEU A 160 0.89 11.85 9.94
N LEU A 161 1.85 12.71 9.57
CA LEU A 161 3.27 12.36 9.54
C LEU A 161 3.81 11.96 10.91
N ASP A 162 3.32 12.58 11.98
CA ASP A 162 3.75 12.29 13.36
C ASP A 162 3.26 10.90 13.85
N ARG A 163 2.21 10.37 13.23
CA ARG A 163 1.63 9.05 13.60
C ARG A 163 2.17 7.87 12.84
N ILE A 164 3.00 8.11 11.81
CA ILE A 164 3.48 7.06 10.91
C ILE A 164 4.97 6.79 11.05
N HIS A 165 5.34 5.52 10.99
CA HIS A 165 6.74 5.10 10.91
C HIS A 165 7.21 5.20 9.45
N ARG A 166 8.02 6.22 9.16
CA ARG A 166 8.50 6.50 7.79
C ARG A 166 9.53 5.48 7.34
N VAL A 167 9.28 4.86 6.20
CA VAL A 167 10.19 3.95 5.50
C VAL A 167 10.51 4.56 4.14
N LYS A 168 11.76 5.01 3.98
CA LYS A 168 12.20 5.66 2.73
C LYS A 168 12.61 4.63 1.70
N PHE A 169 12.00 4.72 0.52
CA PHE A 169 12.36 4.02 -0.70
C PHE A 169 13.23 4.94 -1.55
N LYS A 170 14.45 4.51 -1.82
CA LYS A 170 15.37 5.23 -2.70
C LYS A 170 15.13 4.86 -4.15
N SER A 171 15.60 5.70 -5.05
CA SER A 171 15.73 5.35 -6.47
C SER A 171 16.59 4.11 -6.61
N LEU A 172 16.20 3.22 -7.51
CA LEU A 172 16.92 1.97 -7.76
C LEU A 172 18.17 2.25 -8.61
N SER A 173 19.28 1.63 -8.25
CA SER A 173 20.49 1.63 -9.07
C SER A 173 20.30 0.78 -10.33
N LEU A 174 21.17 0.97 -11.33
CA LEU A 174 21.17 0.15 -12.54
C LEU A 174 21.27 -1.34 -12.23
N GLU A 175 22.16 -1.70 -11.32
CA GLU A 175 22.37 -3.10 -10.91
C GLU A 175 21.12 -3.68 -10.24
N GLU A 176 20.48 -2.92 -9.35
CA GLU A 176 19.23 -3.32 -8.72
C GLU A 176 18.11 -3.52 -9.73
N LYS A 177 18.00 -2.63 -10.74
CA LYS A 177 17.01 -2.76 -11.81
C LYS A 177 17.24 -4.03 -12.65
N ILE A 178 18.50 -4.34 -12.98
CA ILE A 178 18.86 -5.58 -13.71
C ILE A 178 18.49 -6.82 -12.88
N VAL A 179 18.80 -6.83 -11.58
CA VAL A 179 18.45 -7.94 -10.68
C VAL A 179 16.93 -8.12 -10.59
N ILE A 180 16.18 -7.02 -10.44
CA ILE A 180 14.71 -7.05 -10.37
C ILE A 180 14.14 -7.55 -11.71
N SER A 181 14.68 -7.12 -12.84
CA SER A 181 14.26 -7.55 -14.17
C SER A 181 14.41 -9.06 -14.34
N ASN A 182 15.58 -9.59 -14.02
CA ASN A 182 15.87 -11.02 -14.17
C ASN A 182 15.07 -11.90 -13.20
N ARG A 183 14.88 -11.46 -11.94
CA ARG A 183 14.27 -12.29 -10.90
C ARG A 183 12.74 -12.20 -10.84
N HIS A 184 12.17 -11.07 -11.28
CA HIS A 184 10.75 -10.80 -11.07
C HIS A 184 10.02 -10.38 -12.35
N ILE A 185 10.56 -9.44 -13.13
CA ILE A 185 9.83 -8.90 -14.28
C ILE A 185 9.81 -9.91 -15.44
N LEU A 186 10.96 -10.38 -15.88
CA LEU A 186 11.05 -11.30 -17.02
C LEU A 186 10.30 -12.63 -16.76
N PRO A 187 10.42 -13.28 -15.59
CA PRO A 187 9.60 -14.45 -15.30
C PRO A 187 8.09 -14.18 -15.38
N GLU A 188 7.63 -13.01 -14.87
CA GLU A 188 6.22 -12.62 -14.97
C GLU A 188 5.78 -12.36 -16.42
N VAL A 189 6.65 -11.71 -17.22
CA VAL A 189 6.40 -11.47 -18.65
C VAL A 189 6.29 -12.79 -19.41
N TYR A 190 7.26 -13.68 -19.22
CA TYR A 190 7.28 -14.99 -19.90
C TYR A 190 6.09 -15.86 -19.54
N ASP A 191 5.69 -15.87 -18.26
CA ASP A 191 4.53 -16.62 -17.80
C ASP A 191 3.23 -16.10 -18.45
N LYS A 192 3.04 -14.79 -18.46
CA LYS A 192 1.85 -14.16 -19.05
C LYS A 192 1.76 -14.31 -20.58
N MET A 193 2.91 -14.34 -21.26
CA MET A 193 2.97 -14.50 -22.72
C MET A 193 3.06 -15.96 -23.18
N GLY A 194 3.18 -16.91 -22.25
CA GLY A 194 3.37 -18.33 -22.57
C GLY A 194 4.72 -18.65 -23.22
N LEU A 195 5.72 -17.79 -23.05
CA LEU A 195 7.03 -17.87 -23.73
C LEU A 195 8.15 -18.38 -22.81
N ASN A 196 7.82 -19.18 -21.84
CA ASN A 196 8.80 -19.73 -20.90
C ASN A 196 9.95 -20.43 -21.63
N LYS A 197 11.20 -19.96 -21.36
CA LYS A 197 12.45 -20.46 -21.94
C LYS A 197 12.68 -20.21 -23.43
N MET A 198 11.83 -19.44 -24.12
CA MET A 198 12.00 -19.17 -25.55
C MET A 198 12.86 -17.91 -25.82
N ILE A 199 12.80 -16.93 -24.92
CA ILE A 199 13.51 -15.66 -25.07
C ILE A 199 14.42 -15.45 -23.86
N HIS A 200 15.61 -14.94 -24.11
CA HIS A 200 16.57 -14.57 -23.08
C HIS A 200 17.12 -13.17 -23.32
N PHE A 201 17.04 -12.32 -22.33
CA PHE A 201 17.66 -11.00 -22.33
C PHE A 201 19.02 -11.07 -21.63
N SER A 202 20.10 -10.69 -22.33
CA SER A 202 21.39 -10.51 -21.69
C SER A 202 21.40 -9.27 -20.78
N ASN A 203 22.29 -9.24 -19.79
CA ASN A 203 22.41 -8.06 -18.93
C ASN A 203 22.81 -6.80 -19.70
N ASP A 204 23.56 -6.92 -20.81
CA ASP A 204 23.94 -5.79 -21.66
C ASP A 204 22.73 -5.19 -22.38
N VAL A 205 21.81 -6.05 -22.86
CA VAL A 205 20.55 -5.60 -23.46
C VAL A 205 19.67 -4.92 -22.43
N LEU A 206 19.53 -5.49 -21.23
CA LEU A 206 18.79 -4.87 -20.13
C LEU A 206 19.38 -3.51 -19.74
N LYS A 207 20.71 -3.43 -19.65
CA LYS A 207 21.42 -2.18 -19.39
C LYS A 207 21.11 -1.13 -20.45
N PHE A 208 21.22 -1.49 -21.72
CA PHE A 208 20.89 -0.61 -22.84
C PHE A 208 19.45 -0.08 -22.76
N ILE A 209 18.47 -0.96 -22.50
CA ILE A 209 17.07 -0.56 -22.35
C ILE A 209 16.89 0.40 -21.17
N ILE A 210 17.55 0.14 -20.04
CA ILE A 210 17.46 0.98 -18.85
C ILE A 210 18.05 2.37 -19.09
N ASP A 211 19.24 2.43 -19.66
CA ASP A 211 20.00 3.67 -19.85
C ASP A 211 19.38 4.56 -20.93
N GLU A 212 18.89 3.98 -22.03
CA GLU A 212 18.41 4.74 -23.19
C GLU A 212 16.90 5.01 -23.17
N TYR A 213 16.09 4.13 -22.59
CA TYR A 213 14.63 4.20 -22.76
C TYR A 213 13.84 4.45 -21.47
N THR A 214 14.38 4.16 -20.30
CA THR A 214 13.53 4.20 -19.10
C THR A 214 13.79 5.35 -18.14
N LEU A 215 14.92 5.97 -18.08
CA LEU A 215 15.31 7.17 -17.26
C LEU A 215 14.40 7.45 -16.05
N GLU A 216 13.94 6.41 -15.35
CA GLU A 216 13.00 6.48 -14.22
C GLU A 216 13.67 6.04 -12.90
N PRO A 217 13.20 6.51 -11.75
CA PRO A 217 13.73 6.10 -10.46
C PRO A 217 13.41 4.63 -10.09
N GLY A 218 12.40 4.05 -10.69
CA GLY A 218 11.91 2.70 -10.46
C GLY A 218 12.05 1.77 -11.65
N VAL A 219 11.12 0.82 -11.78
CA VAL A 219 11.08 -0.19 -12.85
C VAL A 219 9.70 -0.30 -13.51
N ARG A 220 8.84 0.72 -13.38
CA ARG A 220 7.48 0.67 -13.93
C ARG A 220 7.48 0.71 -15.45
N LYS A 221 8.15 1.72 -16.02
CA LYS A 221 8.30 1.87 -17.47
C LYS A 221 9.16 0.76 -18.06
N LEU A 222 10.20 0.32 -17.35
CA LEU A 222 11.00 -0.82 -17.77
C LEU A 222 10.15 -2.08 -17.95
N LYS A 223 9.24 -2.34 -17.00
CA LYS A 223 8.31 -3.46 -17.11
C LYS A 223 7.39 -3.34 -18.33
N GLU A 224 6.85 -2.15 -18.60
CA GLU A 224 6.00 -1.87 -19.77
C GLU A 224 6.77 -2.15 -21.07
N ILE A 225 7.99 -1.60 -21.21
CA ILE A 225 8.83 -1.82 -22.39
C ILE A 225 9.18 -3.31 -22.59
N LEU A 226 9.51 -4.03 -21.51
CA LEU A 226 9.81 -5.46 -21.61
C LEU A 226 8.60 -6.28 -22.04
N PHE A 227 7.38 -5.87 -21.69
CA PHE A 227 6.14 -6.46 -22.22
C PHE A 227 5.90 -6.15 -23.70
N GLU A 228 6.29 -4.96 -24.18
CA GLU A 228 6.13 -4.56 -25.57
C GLU A 228 7.14 -5.26 -26.51
N ILE A 229 8.33 -5.58 -26.00
CA ILE A 229 9.39 -6.25 -26.79
C ILE A 229 9.10 -7.75 -26.95
N VAL A 230 8.45 -8.38 -25.99
CA VAL A 230 8.15 -9.82 -25.94
C VAL A 230 6.81 -10.13 -26.59
#